data_33fd1ed65a3ff9215df9ca2515004ac7
#
_entry.id   33fd1ed65a3ff9215df9ca2515004ac7
#
_cell.length_a   1.000
_cell.length_b   1.000
_cell.length_c   1.000
_cell.angle_alpha   90.00
_cell.angle_beta   90.00
_cell.angle_gamma   90.00
#
_symmetry.space_group_name_H-M   'P 1'
#
loop_
_entity.id
_entity.type
_entity.pdbx_description
1 polymer ?
#
loop_
_entity_poly.entity_id
_entity_poly.type
_entity_poly.pdbx_seq_one_letter_code
_entity_poly.pdbx_strand_id
1 'polypeptide(L)'
;LARCPLVLDCAYEPLRLSGQPTLQGSQRDAVWQLFSPNKALGLTGVRAAYAIAPLGAEAAVQQLETLAPSWVLGAHGVALLMAWTQADTQAWLQTSLQTLAGWKQRQIGLLQAAGWSVQPSDTPFFCARPPVDAVALCAALRTQGIKLRDVTSFGLLGWVRLGVLPPAAQDALMLVMAEKTFA
;
A
#
# COMPACT_ATOMS: atom_id res chain seq x y z
N LEU A 1 -33.89 -1.00 -9.92
CA LEU A 1 -32.96 -0.14 -9.22
C LEU A 1 -31.73 0.04 -10.10
N ALA A 2 -31.50 1.24 -10.65
CA ALA A 2 -30.27 1.58 -11.34
C ALA A 2 -29.14 1.45 -10.31
N ARG A 3 -28.35 0.41 -10.42
CA ARG A 3 -27.20 0.19 -9.54
C ARG A 3 -26.08 1.11 -9.99
N CYS A 4 -25.58 1.91 -9.06
CA CYS A 4 -24.39 2.70 -9.30
C CYS A 4 -23.21 1.78 -9.68
N PRO A 5 -22.42 2.11 -10.71
CA PRO A 5 -21.19 1.37 -11.01
C PRO A 5 -20.27 1.34 -9.80
N LEU A 6 -19.73 0.18 -9.47
CA LEU A 6 -18.75 0.03 -8.41
C LEU A 6 -17.35 -0.03 -9.01
N VAL A 7 -16.45 0.78 -8.48
CA VAL A 7 -15.03 0.83 -8.86
C VAL A 7 -14.20 0.40 -7.66
N LEU A 8 -13.40 -0.66 -7.83
CA LEU A 8 -12.47 -1.17 -6.83
C LEU A 8 -11.06 -0.69 -7.15
N ASP A 9 -10.46 0.10 -6.24
CA ASP A 9 -9.05 0.47 -6.33
C ASP A 9 -8.18 -0.70 -5.87
N CYS A 10 -7.51 -1.35 -6.81
CA CYS A 10 -6.62 -2.48 -6.60
C CYS A 10 -5.13 -2.08 -6.57
N ALA A 11 -4.79 -0.80 -6.38
CA ALA A 11 -3.40 -0.34 -6.44
C ALA A 11 -2.47 -1.00 -5.41
N TYR A 12 -3.00 -1.46 -4.28
CA TYR A 12 -2.26 -2.20 -3.25
C TYR A 12 -2.52 -3.71 -3.25
N GLU A 13 -3.42 -4.20 -4.09
CA GLU A 13 -3.72 -5.63 -4.15
C GLU A 13 -2.49 -6.50 -4.47
N PRO A 14 -1.59 -6.10 -5.41
CA PRO A 14 -0.35 -6.84 -5.67
C PRO A 14 0.66 -6.82 -4.52
N LEU A 15 0.46 -5.94 -3.54
CA LEU A 15 1.32 -5.80 -2.36
C LEU A 15 0.72 -6.46 -1.10
N ARG A 16 -0.31 -7.29 -1.25
CA ARG A 16 -0.90 -8.05 -0.15
C ARG A 16 0.11 -9.05 0.43
N LEU A 17 0.34 -8.98 1.73
CA LEU A 17 1.27 -9.85 2.46
C LEU A 17 0.55 -11.02 3.15
N SER A 18 -0.75 -10.87 3.40
CA SER A 18 -1.59 -11.88 4.08
C SER A 18 -3.07 -11.69 3.70
N GLY A 19 -3.94 -12.58 4.22
CA GLY A 19 -5.38 -12.49 4.02
C GLY A 19 -5.82 -12.83 2.60
N GLN A 20 -7.09 -12.56 2.32
CA GLN A 20 -7.73 -12.80 1.02
C GLN A 20 -8.19 -11.48 0.40
N PRO A 21 -8.31 -11.39 -0.93
CA PRO A 21 -8.90 -10.25 -1.61
C PRO A 21 -10.30 -9.94 -1.08
N THR A 22 -10.64 -8.66 -0.98
CA THR A 22 -11.95 -8.20 -0.49
C THR A 22 -13.11 -8.75 -1.32
N LEU A 23 -12.93 -8.82 -2.64
CA LEU A 23 -13.87 -9.42 -3.59
C LEU A 23 -13.23 -10.63 -4.25
N GLN A 24 -13.99 -11.71 -4.39
CA GLN A 24 -13.52 -12.99 -4.98
C GLN A 24 -14.49 -13.52 -6.01
N GLY A 25 -13.97 -14.32 -6.95
CA GLY A 25 -14.78 -14.98 -7.98
C GLY A 25 -15.70 -14.01 -8.71
N SER A 26 -16.97 -14.36 -8.85
CA SER A 26 -17.98 -13.56 -9.57
C SER A 26 -18.25 -12.18 -9.00
N GLN A 27 -17.85 -11.89 -7.77
CA GLN A 27 -17.94 -10.53 -7.22
C GLN A 27 -16.99 -9.58 -7.94
N ARG A 28 -15.80 -10.06 -8.33
CA ARG A 28 -14.82 -9.28 -9.09
C ARG A 28 -15.30 -9.03 -10.51
N ASP A 29 -16.02 -10.00 -11.08
CA ASP A 29 -16.56 -9.91 -12.44
C ASP A 29 -17.69 -8.87 -12.56
N ALA A 30 -18.23 -8.41 -11.43
CA ALA A 30 -19.32 -7.44 -11.39
C ALA A 30 -18.87 -5.98 -11.18
N VAL A 31 -17.55 -5.72 -11.03
CA VAL A 31 -17.02 -4.41 -10.68
C VAL A 31 -15.85 -4.00 -11.58
N TRP A 32 -15.67 -2.69 -11.77
CA TRP A 32 -14.45 -2.15 -12.36
C TRP A 32 -13.29 -2.34 -11.39
N GLN A 33 -12.16 -2.84 -11.85
CA GLN A 33 -10.95 -3.01 -11.04
C GLN A 33 -9.83 -2.14 -11.61
N LEU A 34 -9.28 -1.24 -10.80
CA LEU A 34 -8.21 -0.33 -11.21
C LEU A 34 -6.88 -0.81 -10.64
N PHE A 35 -5.92 -1.10 -11.50
CA PHE A 35 -4.58 -1.53 -11.14
C PHE A 35 -3.53 -0.49 -11.51
N SER A 36 -2.54 -0.30 -10.64
CA SER A 36 -1.40 0.59 -10.84
C SER A 36 -0.12 -0.10 -10.36
N PRO A 37 0.62 -0.82 -11.23
CA PRO A 37 1.77 -1.63 -10.85
C PRO A 37 2.97 -0.83 -10.30
N ASN A 38 2.99 0.47 -10.52
CA ASN A 38 4.11 1.34 -10.13
C ASN A 38 4.47 1.24 -8.64
N LYS A 39 3.50 0.99 -7.75
CA LYS A 39 3.75 0.81 -6.31
C LYS A 39 4.42 -0.54 -6.03
N ALA A 40 3.93 -1.59 -6.67
CA ALA A 40 4.48 -2.95 -6.52
C ALA A 40 5.92 -3.05 -7.03
N LEU A 41 6.26 -2.28 -8.07
CA LEU A 41 7.59 -2.25 -8.67
C LEU A 41 8.51 -1.16 -8.06
N GLY A 42 8.05 -0.40 -7.07
CA GLY A 42 8.84 0.70 -6.48
C GLY A 42 9.07 1.89 -7.44
N LEU A 43 8.36 1.94 -8.57
CA LEU A 43 8.51 2.94 -9.62
C LEU A 43 7.44 4.02 -9.54
N THR A 44 7.28 4.66 -8.39
CA THR A 44 6.18 5.60 -8.11
C THR A 44 6.18 6.85 -8.99
N GLY A 45 7.31 7.20 -9.59
CA GLY A 45 7.44 8.29 -10.57
C GLY A 45 6.90 7.93 -11.96
N VAL A 46 6.76 6.65 -12.30
CA VAL A 46 6.20 6.20 -13.58
C VAL A 46 4.68 6.12 -13.48
N ARG A 47 3.98 6.85 -14.34
CA ARG A 47 2.52 6.95 -14.32
C ARG A 47 1.91 6.00 -15.35
N ALA A 48 1.41 4.87 -14.87
CA ALA A 48 0.67 3.91 -15.68
C ALA A 48 -0.34 3.16 -14.81
N ALA A 49 -1.51 2.88 -15.39
CA ALA A 49 -2.58 2.12 -14.78
C ALA A 49 -3.38 1.41 -15.88
N TYR A 50 -4.11 0.38 -15.49
CA TYR A 50 -5.10 -0.26 -16.35
C TYR A 50 -6.35 -0.59 -15.55
N ALA A 51 -7.46 -0.76 -16.25
CA ALA A 51 -8.73 -1.19 -15.66
C ALA A 51 -9.14 -2.54 -16.23
N ILE A 52 -9.74 -3.37 -15.39
CA ILE A 52 -10.50 -4.55 -15.82
C ILE A 52 -11.97 -4.20 -15.68
N ALA A 53 -12.70 -4.27 -16.80
CA ALA A 53 -14.12 -3.99 -16.83
C ALA A 53 -14.93 -5.16 -16.25
N PRO A 54 -16.12 -4.90 -15.69
CA PRO A 54 -17.04 -5.96 -15.33
C PRO A 54 -17.53 -6.72 -16.58
N LEU A 55 -17.94 -7.96 -16.40
CA LEU A 55 -18.51 -8.75 -17.48
C LEU A 55 -19.79 -8.08 -18.03
N GLY A 56 -19.90 -8.01 -19.34
CA GLY A 56 -21.02 -7.37 -20.03
C GLY A 56 -20.95 -5.83 -20.09
N ALA A 57 -19.79 -5.23 -19.80
CA ALA A 57 -19.60 -3.78 -19.83
C ALA A 57 -18.99 -3.26 -21.15
N GLU A 58 -19.05 -4.01 -22.24
CA GLU A 58 -18.40 -3.69 -23.53
C GLU A 58 -18.80 -2.31 -24.06
N ALA A 59 -20.09 -1.96 -23.96
CA ALA A 59 -20.59 -0.64 -24.37
C ALA A 59 -19.99 0.51 -23.55
N ALA A 60 -19.78 0.31 -22.24
CA ALA A 60 -19.15 1.30 -21.37
C ALA A 60 -17.64 1.42 -21.67
N VAL A 61 -16.96 0.31 -21.96
CA VAL A 61 -15.56 0.31 -22.40
C VAL A 61 -15.41 1.15 -23.67
N GLN A 62 -16.27 0.91 -24.66
CA GLN A 62 -16.25 1.62 -25.93
C GLN A 62 -16.48 3.13 -25.75
N GLN A 63 -17.40 3.51 -24.84
CA GLN A 63 -17.62 4.92 -24.50
C GLN A 63 -16.37 5.55 -23.86
N LEU A 64 -15.72 4.85 -22.93
CA LEU A 64 -14.47 5.33 -22.30
C LEU A 64 -13.35 5.48 -23.32
N GLU A 65 -13.21 4.55 -24.26
CA GLU A 65 -12.21 4.62 -25.32
C GLU A 65 -12.44 5.82 -26.25
N THR A 66 -13.69 6.18 -26.56
CA THR A 66 -13.99 7.38 -27.36
C THR A 66 -13.68 8.69 -26.64
N LEU A 67 -13.67 8.68 -25.31
CA LEU A 67 -13.32 9.83 -24.47
C LEU A 67 -11.81 9.91 -24.18
N ALA A 68 -11.07 8.84 -24.43
CA ALA A 68 -9.64 8.79 -24.18
C ALA A 68 -8.85 9.62 -25.19
N PRO A 69 -7.73 10.27 -24.77
CA PRO A 69 -6.85 10.93 -25.73
C PRO A 69 -6.15 9.90 -26.61
N SER A 70 -5.71 10.31 -27.80
CA SER A 70 -5.01 9.43 -28.76
C SER A 70 -3.77 8.74 -28.18
N TRP A 71 -3.11 9.36 -27.20
CA TRP A 71 -1.94 8.84 -26.50
C TRP A 71 -2.20 8.80 -25.01
N VAL A 72 -2.81 7.72 -24.54
CA VAL A 72 -3.19 7.55 -23.11
C VAL A 72 -2.00 7.32 -22.18
N LEU A 73 -0.89 6.80 -22.70
CA LEU A 73 0.32 6.49 -21.94
C LEU A 73 1.57 7.00 -22.65
N GLY A 74 2.51 7.54 -21.89
CA GLY A 74 3.86 7.80 -22.37
C GLY A 74 4.69 6.51 -22.45
N ALA A 75 5.82 6.55 -23.16
CA ALA A 75 6.70 5.41 -23.40
C ALA A 75 7.12 4.66 -22.11
N HIS A 76 7.43 5.39 -21.03
CA HIS A 76 7.75 4.79 -19.74
C HIS A 76 6.56 4.03 -19.12
N GLY A 77 5.35 4.54 -19.30
CA GLY A 77 4.13 3.86 -18.84
C GLY A 77 3.87 2.57 -19.60
N VAL A 78 4.05 2.58 -20.92
CA VAL A 78 3.97 1.38 -21.76
C VAL A 78 5.01 0.35 -21.33
N ALA A 79 6.28 0.75 -21.19
CA ALA A 79 7.36 -0.14 -20.75
C ALA A 79 7.07 -0.74 -19.37
N LEU A 80 6.53 0.04 -18.41
CA LEU A 80 6.11 -0.46 -17.10
C LEU A 80 5.05 -1.54 -17.21
N LEU A 81 3.99 -1.32 -18.01
CA LEU A 81 2.91 -2.30 -18.16
C LEU A 81 3.38 -3.56 -18.89
N MET A 82 4.27 -3.43 -19.87
CA MET A 82 4.90 -4.59 -20.51
C MET A 82 5.77 -5.38 -19.53
N ALA A 83 6.60 -4.70 -18.75
CA ALA A 83 7.43 -5.36 -17.73
C ALA A 83 6.56 -6.05 -16.66
N TRP A 84 5.43 -5.46 -16.30
CA TRP A 84 4.50 -6.03 -15.33
C TRP A 84 4.01 -7.44 -15.70
N THR A 85 3.86 -7.74 -16.98
CA THR A 85 3.38 -9.05 -17.47
C THR A 85 4.49 -10.10 -17.56
N GLN A 86 5.76 -9.74 -17.36
CA GLN A 86 6.88 -10.67 -17.49
C GLN A 86 6.98 -11.62 -16.29
N ALA A 87 7.27 -12.89 -16.57
CA ALA A 87 7.40 -13.93 -15.54
C ALA A 87 8.48 -13.59 -14.49
N ASP A 88 9.62 -13.06 -14.95
CA ASP A 88 10.73 -12.68 -14.07
C ASP A 88 10.34 -11.54 -13.12
N THR A 89 9.56 -10.57 -13.60
CA THR A 89 9.02 -9.47 -12.77
C THR A 89 8.07 -10.02 -11.71
N GLN A 90 7.20 -10.95 -12.07
CA GLN A 90 6.28 -11.57 -11.11
C GLN A 90 7.02 -12.44 -10.08
N ALA A 91 8.04 -13.17 -10.49
CA ALA A 91 8.88 -13.97 -9.59
C ALA A 91 9.66 -13.07 -8.61
N TRP A 92 10.24 -11.96 -9.09
CA TRP A 92 10.88 -10.96 -8.26
C TRP A 92 9.91 -10.36 -7.23
N LEU A 93 8.68 -10.03 -7.65
CA LEU A 93 7.65 -9.51 -6.75
C LEU A 93 7.32 -10.52 -5.65
N GLN A 94 7.11 -11.78 -5.98
CA GLN A 94 6.81 -12.82 -4.98
C GLN A 94 7.92 -12.97 -3.93
N THR A 95 9.19 -12.97 -4.36
CA THR A 95 10.35 -13.01 -3.45
C THR A 95 10.39 -11.76 -2.56
N SER A 96 10.10 -10.58 -3.13
CA SER A 96 10.03 -9.32 -2.39
C SER A 96 8.93 -9.30 -1.34
N LEU A 97 7.75 -9.87 -1.66
CA LEU A 97 6.63 -9.96 -0.72
C LEU A 97 6.94 -10.88 0.46
N GLN A 98 7.64 -12.01 0.22
CA GLN A 98 8.10 -12.90 1.29
C GLN A 98 9.07 -12.17 2.24
N THR A 99 10.02 -11.42 1.69
CA THR A 99 10.95 -10.61 2.48
C THR A 99 10.21 -9.55 3.30
N LEU A 100 9.27 -8.83 2.68
CA LEU A 100 8.46 -7.82 3.35
C LEU A 100 7.59 -8.41 4.46
N ALA A 101 7.04 -9.61 4.27
CA ALA A 101 6.26 -10.31 5.29
C ALA A 101 7.10 -10.59 6.54
N GLY A 102 8.32 -11.09 6.36
CA GLY A 102 9.27 -11.31 7.46
C GLY A 102 9.65 -10.01 8.18
N TRP A 103 9.95 -8.95 7.42
CA TRP A 103 10.24 -7.63 8.00
C TRP A 103 9.05 -7.05 8.76
N LYS A 104 7.84 -7.24 8.26
CA LYS A 104 6.62 -6.79 8.93
C LYS A 104 6.43 -7.48 10.29
N GLN A 105 6.59 -8.80 10.34
CA GLN A 105 6.49 -9.57 11.58
C GLN A 105 7.51 -9.09 12.61
N ARG A 106 8.77 -8.90 12.20
CA ARG A 106 9.82 -8.34 13.06
C ARG A 106 9.45 -6.96 13.59
N GLN A 107 9.03 -6.05 12.70
CA GLN A 107 8.69 -4.68 13.06
C GLN A 107 7.53 -4.62 14.05
N ILE A 108 6.49 -5.42 13.83
CA ILE A 108 5.35 -5.54 14.77
C ILE A 108 5.81 -6.06 16.12
N GLY A 109 6.63 -7.11 16.16
CA GLY A 109 7.18 -7.66 17.40
C GLY A 109 7.99 -6.64 18.21
N LEU A 110 8.84 -5.85 17.55
CA LEU A 110 9.61 -4.78 18.20
C LEU A 110 8.71 -3.71 18.81
N LEU A 111 7.70 -3.26 18.05
CA LEU A 111 6.76 -2.24 18.53
C LEU A 111 5.92 -2.75 19.70
N GLN A 112 5.41 -3.98 19.63
CA GLN A 112 4.65 -4.60 20.73
C GLN A 112 5.50 -4.77 21.98
N ALA A 113 6.75 -5.19 21.84
CA ALA A 113 7.69 -5.28 22.97
C ALA A 113 7.96 -3.90 23.60
N ALA A 114 7.87 -2.81 22.83
CA ALA A 114 7.96 -1.44 23.31
C ALA A 114 6.60 -0.85 23.79
N GLY A 115 5.58 -1.69 23.99
CA GLY A 115 4.27 -1.29 24.52
C GLY A 115 3.30 -0.64 23.52
N TRP A 116 3.57 -0.75 22.21
CA TRP A 116 2.66 -0.24 21.18
C TRP A 116 1.49 -1.21 20.95
N SER A 117 0.31 -0.65 20.70
CA SER A 117 -0.81 -1.41 20.15
C SER A 117 -0.75 -1.36 18.61
N VAL A 118 -0.91 -2.52 17.96
CA VAL A 118 -0.84 -2.62 16.49
C VAL A 118 -2.16 -3.13 15.94
N GLN A 119 -2.70 -2.46 14.92
CA GLN A 119 -3.88 -2.94 14.22
C GLN A 119 -3.51 -3.98 13.15
N PRO A 120 -4.31 -5.04 12.97
CA PRO A 120 -4.14 -6.00 11.88
C PRO A 120 -4.12 -5.29 10.51
N SER A 121 -3.28 -5.76 9.61
CA SER A 121 -3.16 -5.22 8.26
C SER A 121 -2.60 -6.30 7.32
N ASP A 122 -3.14 -6.39 6.11
CA ASP A 122 -2.65 -7.31 5.07
C ASP A 122 -1.64 -6.66 4.11
N THR A 123 -1.40 -5.36 4.25
CA THR A 123 -0.54 -4.58 3.34
C THR A 123 0.86 -4.33 3.93
N PRO A 124 1.84 -3.84 3.15
CA PRO A 124 3.17 -3.48 3.66
C PRO A 124 3.17 -2.14 4.42
N PHE A 125 2.06 -1.80 5.05
CA PHE A 125 1.93 -0.72 6.02
C PHE A 125 0.83 -1.08 7.03
N PHE A 126 0.89 -0.49 8.20
CA PHE A 126 -0.08 -0.73 9.28
C PHE A 126 -0.20 0.49 10.18
N CYS A 127 -1.27 0.55 10.97
CA CYS A 127 -1.43 1.54 12.01
C CYS A 127 -1.01 0.97 13.37
N ALA A 128 -0.29 1.79 14.14
CA ALA A 128 0.10 1.47 15.50
C ALA A 128 -0.09 2.69 16.41
N ARG A 129 -0.41 2.42 17.68
CA ARG A 129 -0.58 3.44 18.71
C ARG A 129 0.57 3.34 19.70
N PRO A 130 1.41 4.37 19.84
CA PRO A 130 2.47 4.40 20.83
C PRO A 130 1.90 4.50 22.25
N PRO A 131 2.67 4.10 23.28
CA PRO A 131 2.29 4.26 24.68
C PRO A 131 2.43 5.71 25.19
N VAL A 132 2.81 6.64 24.31
CA VAL A 132 3.04 8.05 24.58
C VAL A 132 2.22 8.92 23.62
N ASP A 133 2.21 10.24 23.80
CA ASP A 133 1.53 11.14 22.87
C ASP A 133 2.09 11.03 21.46
N ALA A 134 1.22 10.67 20.50
CA ALA A 134 1.63 10.40 19.12
C ALA A 134 2.12 11.66 18.38
N VAL A 135 1.57 12.83 18.71
CA VAL A 135 1.92 14.10 18.06
C VAL A 135 3.31 14.52 18.52
N ALA A 136 3.56 14.50 19.85
CA ALA A 136 4.86 14.81 20.42
C ALA A 136 5.93 13.81 19.92
N LEU A 137 5.59 12.51 19.87
CA LEU A 137 6.49 11.48 19.33
C LEU A 137 6.85 11.77 17.86
N CYS A 138 5.85 12.02 17.00
CA CYS A 138 6.10 12.32 15.59
C CYS A 138 6.98 13.57 15.40
N ALA A 139 6.79 14.60 16.21
CA ALA A 139 7.62 15.80 16.17
C ALA A 139 9.07 15.49 16.56
N ALA A 140 9.28 14.77 17.67
CA ALA A 140 10.59 14.40 18.16
C ALA A 140 11.35 13.46 17.23
N LEU A 141 10.67 12.45 16.64
CA LEU A 141 11.26 11.55 15.65
C LEU A 141 11.68 12.29 14.38
N ARG A 142 10.91 13.29 13.96
CA ARG A 142 11.22 14.09 12.78
C ARG A 142 12.54 14.85 12.92
N THR A 143 12.90 15.33 14.12
CA THR A 143 14.20 15.97 14.37
C THR A 143 15.37 14.99 14.21
N GLN A 144 15.10 13.69 14.25
CA GLN A 144 16.08 12.61 14.06
C GLN A 144 16.02 12.01 12.65
N GLY A 145 15.32 12.66 11.70
CA GLY A 145 15.17 12.18 10.33
C GLY A 145 14.17 11.03 10.18
N ILE A 146 13.42 10.65 11.22
CA ILE A 146 12.44 9.57 11.19
C ILE A 146 11.04 10.17 11.04
N LYS A 147 10.33 9.79 9.96
CA LYS A 147 8.99 10.29 9.66
C LYS A 147 7.95 9.19 9.84
N LEU A 148 7.10 9.33 10.85
CA LEU A 148 5.84 8.60 10.95
C LEU A 148 4.71 9.47 10.39
N ARG A 149 3.61 8.83 9.99
CA ARG A 149 2.42 9.55 9.53
C ARG A 149 1.34 9.53 10.61
N ASP A 150 1.00 10.68 11.15
CA ASP A 150 -0.21 10.88 11.93
C ASP A 150 -1.44 10.56 11.06
N VAL A 151 -2.36 9.77 11.61
CA VAL A 151 -3.59 9.34 10.94
C VAL A 151 -4.86 9.90 11.60
N THR A 152 -4.74 10.96 12.36
CA THR A 152 -5.88 11.68 12.96
C THR A 152 -6.89 12.10 11.90
N SER A 153 -6.42 12.54 10.71
CA SER A 153 -7.28 12.88 9.57
C SER A 153 -8.10 11.71 9.01
N PHE A 154 -7.80 10.47 9.40
CA PHE A 154 -8.56 9.26 9.07
C PHE A 154 -9.49 8.82 10.22
N GLY A 155 -9.67 9.66 11.24
CA GLY A 155 -10.48 9.35 12.42
C GLY A 155 -9.78 8.47 13.46
N LEU A 156 -8.47 8.25 13.35
CA LEU A 156 -7.67 7.43 14.26
C LEU A 156 -6.79 8.32 15.15
N LEU A 157 -7.42 8.97 16.13
CA LEU A 157 -6.71 9.85 17.08
C LEU A 157 -5.70 9.06 17.93
N GLY A 158 -4.47 9.57 17.98
CA GLY A 158 -3.37 8.95 18.74
C GLY A 158 -2.73 7.74 18.05
N TRP A 159 -3.07 7.48 16.79
CA TRP A 159 -2.46 6.45 15.97
C TRP A 159 -1.50 7.05 14.94
N VAL A 160 -0.52 6.26 14.54
CA VAL A 160 0.39 6.59 13.44
C VAL A 160 0.43 5.45 12.44
N ARG A 161 0.65 5.78 11.16
CA ARG A 161 0.87 4.79 10.11
C ARG A 161 2.37 4.63 9.85
N LEU A 162 2.81 3.39 9.85
CA LEU A 162 4.17 2.97 9.51
C LEU A 162 4.16 2.15 8.22
N GLY A 163 5.14 2.38 7.36
CA GLY A 163 5.49 1.43 6.30
C GLY A 163 6.38 0.33 6.86
N VAL A 164 6.34 -0.84 6.23
CA VAL A 164 7.31 -1.91 6.49
C VAL A 164 8.63 -1.51 5.87
N LEU A 165 9.68 -1.44 6.68
CA LEU A 165 11.02 -1.01 6.30
C LEU A 165 12.06 -2.12 6.58
N PRO A 166 13.24 -2.04 5.97
CA PRO A 166 14.34 -2.97 6.27
C PRO A 166 14.73 -2.95 7.75
N PRO A 167 15.29 -4.06 8.28
CA PRO A 167 15.67 -4.19 9.69
C PRO A 167 16.50 -3.02 10.24
N ALA A 168 17.46 -2.50 9.49
CA ALA A 168 18.28 -1.37 9.91
C ALA A 168 17.46 -0.10 10.20
N ALA A 169 16.42 0.18 9.40
CA ALA A 169 15.53 1.31 9.64
C ALA A 169 14.59 1.07 10.84
N GLN A 170 14.20 -0.18 11.08
CA GLN A 170 13.45 -0.57 12.27
C GLN A 170 14.29 -0.37 13.53
N ASP A 171 15.56 -0.80 13.50
CA ASP A 171 16.50 -0.65 14.61
C ASP A 171 16.78 0.83 14.93
N ALA A 172 16.93 1.67 13.90
CA ALA A 172 17.09 3.11 14.09
C ALA A 172 15.90 3.75 14.81
N LEU A 173 14.66 3.35 14.48
CA LEU A 173 13.46 3.81 15.20
C LEU A 173 13.53 3.39 16.67
N MET A 174 13.83 2.11 16.94
CA MET A 174 13.86 1.57 18.30
C MET A 174 14.96 2.23 19.15
N LEU A 175 16.12 2.51 18.56
CA LEU A 175 17.22 3.20 19.23
C LEU A 175 16.80 4.61 19.70
N VAL A 176 16.23 5.41 18.81
CA VAL A 176 15.77 6.78 19.15
C VAL A 176 14.68 6.74 20.22
N MET A 177 13.80 5.72 20.17
CA MET A 177 12.76 5.57 21.20
C MET A 177 13.32 5.18 22.57
N ALA A 178 14.39 4.40 22.61
CA ALA A 178 15.06 4.02 23.88
C ALA A 178 15.84 5.18 24.52
N GLU A 179 16.40 6.09 23.71
CA GLU A 179 17.21 7.22 24.18
C GLU A 179 16.38 8.40 24.70
N LYS A 180 15.12 8.50 24.33
CA LYS A 180 14.27 9.65 24.67
C LYS A 180 13.15 9.26 25.62
N THR A 181 13.08 9.93 26.76
CA THR A 181 11.91 9.94 27.62
C THR A 181 10.88 10.87 26.97
N PHE A 182 9.88 10.30 26.32
CA PHE A 182 8.72 11.05 25.81
C PHE A 182 7.76 11.27 26.99
N ALA A 183 7.88 12.39 27.66
CA ALA A 183 6.96 12.82 28.72
C ALA A 183 5.69 13.43 28.13
#